data_02d7dbb5526ea9b46010fa0a9f1abaff
#
_entry.id   02d7dbb5526ea9b46010fa0a9f1abaff
#
_cell.length_a   1.000
_cell.length_b   1.000
_cell.length_c   1.000
_cell.angle_alpha   90.00
_cell.angle_beta   90.00
_cell.angle_gamma   90.00
#
_symmetry.space_group_name_H-M   'P 1'
#
loop_
_entity.id
_entity.type
_entity.pdbx_description
1 polymer ?
#
loop_
_entity_poly.entity_id
_entity_poly.type
_entity_poly.pdbx_seq_one_letter_code
_entity_poly.pdbx_strand_id
1 'polypeptide(L)'
;ASVAPRLLRAVGALDYPADKFEIQVLDDSTDDTSRLLAEEVLLLRTAGITITHIQRVNREGYKAGALAHGMELGTADLIFILDADFVPPSNILRKTVDYFTDPGLALVQMRWGHLNRKQSLLTRLQAMFLDGHLLLEQTARCHSGRFFNFNGTAGIWRREAIVDAGGWHDDTLTEDLDLSYRAQLKGWRFLFLPNLVIPAELPEEMKGFKTQQKRWTKGSIQTCLKILPRVWEASVPLIVKLEATAHLTSNFAYLLLVLMCVLTLPHALGPKQSAIYSLLVDLPIFLITTVSIALFYIVAQRHLNPKGWFKDLLLLPMLLALATGMSVNNSLGVLEALFKKGGEFT
;
A
#
# COMPACT_ATOMS: atom_id res chain seq x y z
N ALA A 1 20.48 -3.57 1.40
CA ALA A 1 21.50 -3.39 2.44
C ALA A 1 21.59 -1.93 2.93
N SER A 2 21.70 -0.92 2.06
CA SER A 2 21.95 0.48 2.46
C SER A 2 20.80 1.19 3.17
N VAL A 3 19.56 0.78 2.97
CA VAL A 3 18.35 1.46 3.50
C VAL A 3 18.02 1.07 4.95
N ALA A 4 18.30 -0.18 5.34
CA ALA A 4 17.91 -0.70 6.64
C ALA A 4 18.63 -0.01 7.84
N PRO A 5 19.94 0.27 7.82
CA PRO A 5 20.60 1.04 8.86
C PRO A 5 20.02 2.46 9.01
N ARG A 6 19.58 3.08 7.92
CA ARG A 6 18.94 4.41 7.95
C ARG A 6 17.62 4.38 8.74
N LEU A 7 16.79 3.35 8.50
CA LEU A 7 15.58 3.16 9.30
C LEU A 7 15.91 2.98 10.78
N LEU A 8 16.89 2.11 11.12
CA LEU A 8 17.26 1.87 12.52
C LEU A 8 17.70 3.15 13.23
N ARG A 9 18.49 4.00 12.58
CA ARG A 9 18.86 5.32 13.12
C ARG A 9 17.64 6.23 13.31
N ALA A 10 16.70 6.22 12.37
CA ALA A 10 15.50 7.03 12.47
C ALA A 10 14.58 6.57 13.61
N VAL A 11 14.40 5.25 13.81
CA VAL A 11 13.59 4.73 14.92
C VAL A 11 14.31 4.85 16.26
N GLY A 12 15.65 4.75 16.27
CA GLY A 12 16.47 5.01 17.46
C GLY A 12 16.43 6.48 17.90
N ALA A 13 16.09 7.41 17.00
CA ALA A 13 15.95 8.83 17.27
C ALA A 13 14.49 9.27 17.59
N LEU A 14 13.57 8.32 17.83
CA LEU A 14 12.19 8.64 18.18
C LEU A 14 12.10 9.39 19.51
N ASP A 15 11.40 10.53 19.49
CA ASP A 15 11.09 11.32 20.69
C ASP A 15 9.91 10.68 21.45
N TYR A 16 10.19 9.61 22.16
CA TYR A 16 9.26 8.90 23.01
C TYR A 16 10.00 8.29 24.21
N PRO A 17 9.39 8.15 25.41
CA PRO A 17 10.07 7.59 26.57
C PRO A 17 10.62 6.18 26.27
N ALA A 18 11.93 5.98 26.50
CA ALA A 18 12.63 4.76 26.13
C ALA A 18 12.12 3.51 26.84
N ASP A 19 11.51 3.67 28.02
CA ASP A 19 10.86 2.61 28.81
C ASP A 19 9.45 2.25 28.32
N LYS A 20 8.93 2.96 27.30
CA LYS A 20 7.58 2.79 26.75
C LYS A 20 7.55 2.18 25.35
N PHE A 21 8.68 1.90 24.76
CA PHE A 21 8.73 1.18 23.48
C PHE A 21 9.96 0.28 23.39
N GLU A 22 9.86 -0.73 22.58
CA GLU A 22 10.94 -1.61 22.15
C GLU A 22 10.99 -1.66 20.64
N ILE A 23 12.16 -1.95 20.09
CA ILE A 23 12.36 -2.12 18.66
C ILE A 23 12.65 -3.60 18.37
N GLN A 24 11.90 -4.20 17.50
CA GLN A 24 12.16 -5.53 16.96
C GLN A 24 12.59 -5.39 15.50
N VAL A 25 13.79 -5.87 15.19
CA VAL A 25 14.32 -5.94 13.83
C VAL A 25 14.08 -7.35 13.31
N LEU A 26 13.03 -7.51 12.51
CA LEU A 26 12.64 -8.78 11.91
C LEU A 26 13.45 -8.97 10.61
N ASP A 27 14.48 -9.80 10.65
CA ASP A 27 15.47 -9.92 9.58
C ASP A 27 15.50 -11.34 9.01
N ASP A 28 14.99 -11.48 7.80
CA ASP A 28 15.06 -12.70 6.99
C ASP A 28 16.08 -12.59 5.84
N SER A 29 16.98 -11.61 5.87
CA SER A 29 17.99 -11.42 4.81
C SER A 29 19.03 -12.53 4.80
N THR A 30 19.50 -12.85 3.60
CA THR A 30 20.51 -13.90 3.35
C THR A 30 21.80 -13.31 2.79
N ASP A 31 21.91 -11.99 2.75
CA ASP A 31 23.08 -11.23 2.27
C ASP A 31 23.74 -10.45 3.41
N ASP A 32 24.66 -9.55 3.09
CA ASP A 32 25.36 -8.67 4.04
C ASP A 32 24.45 -7.78 4.89
N THR A 33 23.16 -7.72 4.59
CA THR A 33 22.20 -6.91 5.34
C THR A 33 22.14 -7.29 6.81
N SER A 34 22.13 -8.60 7.12
CA SER A 34 22.11 -9.09 8.51
C SER A 34 23.32 -8.60 9.32
N ARG A 35 24.51 -8.59 8.73
CA ARG A 35 25.72 -8.09 9.41
C ARG A 35 25.61 -6.58 9.69
N LEU A 36 25.18 -5.80 8.69
CA LEU A 36 24.98 -4.35 8.85
C LEU A 36 23.92 -4.02 9.90
N LEU A 37 22.83 -4.80 9.95
CA LEU A 37 21.79 -4.65 10.96
C LEU A 37 22.32 -4.99 12.36
N ALA A 38 23.11 -6.06 12.51
CA ALA A 38 23.69 -6.44 13.80
C ALA A 38 24.63 -5.36 14.34
N GLU A 39 25.44 -4.73 13.48
CA GLU A 39 26.31 -3.62 13.85
C GLU A 39 25.51 -2.41 14.33
N GLU A 40 24.45 -2.01 13.62
CA GLU A 40 23.61 -0.88 13.99
C GLU A 40 22.79 -1.16 15.26
N VAL A 41 22.29 -2.38 15.43
CA VAL A 41 21.60 -2.82 16.67
C VAL A 41 22.52 -2.71 17.87
N LEU A 42 23.79 -3.12 17.74
CA LEU A 42 24.78 -3.00 18.82
C LEU A 42 25.00 -1.52 19.21
N LEU A 43 25.13 -0.63 18.23
CA LEU A 43 25.26 0.81 18.46
C LEU A 43 24.04 1.39 19.22
N LEU A 44 22.84 1.03 18.83
CA LEU A 44 21.62 1.51 19.46
C LEU A 44 21.45 0.95 20.88
N ARG A 45 21.83 -0.32 21.12
CA ARG A 45 21.85 -0.91 22.46
C ARG A 45 22.83 -0.18 23.41
N THR A 46 24.01 0.15 22.90
CA THR A 46 25.00 0.91 23.71
C THR A 46 24.54 2.34 24.01
N ALA A 47 23.66 2.89 23.18
CA ALA A 47 22.98 4.16 23.42
C ALA A 47 21.75 4.05 24.38
N GLY A 48 21.48 2.86 24.93
CA GLY A 48 20.41 2.64 25.91
C GLY A 48 19.03 2.35 25.30
N ILE A 49 18.96 2.03 24.00
CA ILE A 49 17.70 1.71 23.32
C ILE A 49 17.39 0.21 23.45
N THR A 50 16.17 -0.11 23.86
CA THR A 50 15.67 -1.49 23.90
C THR A 50 15.41 -1.96 22.48
N ILE A 51 16.32 -2.77 21.92
CA ILE A 51 16.24 -3.26 20.54
C ILE A 51 16.67 -4.72 20.46
N THR A 52 15.93 -5.53 19.72
CA THR A 52 16.19 -6.95 19.50
C THR A 52 16.32 -7.25 18.02
N HIS A 53 17.40 -7.91 17.61
CA HIS A 53 17.57 -8.43 16.26
C HIS A 53 17.04 -9.86 16.23
N ILE A 54 16.01 -10.10 15.46
CA ILE A 54 15.27 -11.37 15.36
C ILE A 54 15.50 -11.94 13.97
N GLN A 55 16.18 -13.10 13.94
CA GLN A 55 16.45 -13.87 12.73
C GLN A 55 15.73 -15.20 12.81
N ARG A 56 15.03 -15.59 11.77
CA ARG A 56 14.35 -16.88 11.69
C ARG A 56 15.19 -17.91 10.95
N VAL A 57 15.12 -19.16 11.37
CA VAL A 57 15.80 -20.28 10.68
C VAL A 57 15.23 -20.51 9.29
N ASN A 58 13.91 -20.31 9.13
CA ASN A 58 13.22 -20.40 7.86
C ASN A 58 12.46 -19.10 7.57
N ARG A 59 12.08 -18.90 6.32
CA ARG A 59 11.29 -17.74 5.86
C ARG A 59 9.81 -18.08 5.67
N GLU A 60 9.30 -19.07 6.41
CA GLU A 60 7.92 -19.52 6.29
C GLU A 60 6.95 -18.36 6.53
N GLY A 61 5.94 -18.22 5.65
CA GLY A 61 5.01 -17.11 5.69
C GLY A 61 5.61 -15.73 5.34
N TYR A 62 6.88 -15.65 4.95
CA TYR A 62 7.56 -14.40 4.58
C TYR A 62 7.29 -13.27 5.58
N LYS A 63 6.81 -12.10 5.12
CA LYS A 63 6.52 -10.95 5.98
C LYS A 63 5.43 -11.24 7.01
N ALA A 64 4.34 -11.91 6.61
CA ALA A 64 3.27 -12.31 7.54
C ALA A 64 3.80 -13.20 8.67
N GLY A 65 4.60 -14.21 8.31
CA GLY A 65 5.25 -15.09 9.29
C GLY A 65 6.26 -14.37 10.18
N ALA A 66 7.01 -13.39 9.64
CA ALA A 66 7.92 -12.57 10.45
C ALA A 66 7.17 -11.71 11.46
N LEU A 67 6.09 -11.06 11.03
CA LEU A 67 5.23 -10.25 11.91
C LEU A 67 4.54 -11.10 12.99
N ALA A 68 4.04 -12.29 12.64
CA ALA A 68 3.47 -13.23 13.60
C ALA A 68 4.49 -13.62 14.66
N HIS A 69 5.70 -14.01 14.24
CA HIS A 69 6.79 -14.40 15.15
C HIS A 69 7.22 -13.23 16.05
N GLY A 70 7.34 -12.01 15.51
CA GLY A 70 7.63 -10.82 16.31
C GLY A 70 6.56 -10.53 17.37
N MET A 71 5.29 -10.79 17.04
CA MET A 71 4.18 -10.67 18.00
C MET A 71 4.26 -11.70 19.13
N GLU A 72 4.72 -12.92 18.89
CA GLU A 72 4.89 -13.94 19.92
C GLU A 72 5.97 -13.54 20.92
N LEU A 73 7.03 -12.86 20.49
CA LEU A 73 8.15 -12.45 21.31
C LEU A 73 7.92 -11.15 22.08
N GLY A 74 7.05 -10.25 21.56
CA GLY A 74 6.75 -8.98 22.20
C GLY A 74 5.43 -9.00 22.99
N THR A 75 5.24 -8.06 23.89
CA THR A 75 4.04 -7.94 24.74
C THR A 75 3.32 -6.59 24.60
N ALA A 76 3.85 -5.67 23.80
CA ALA A 76 3.31 -4.33 23.64
C ALA A 76 1.87 -4.34 23.09
N ASP A 77 1.01 -3.45 23.61
CA ASP A 77 -0.39 -3.30 23.17
C ASP A 77 -0.52 -2.67 21.80
N LEU A 78 0.47 -1.88 21.39
CA LEU A 78 0.51 -1.19 20.10
C LEU A 78 1.73 -1.65 19.30
N ILE A 79 1.53 -1.89 18.03
CA ILE A 79 2.56 -2.40 17.11
C ILE A 79 2.71 -1.44 15.94
N PHE A 80 3.84 -0.73 15.88
CA PHE A 80 4.19 0.15 14.78
C PHE A 80 5.01 -0.60 13.75
N ILE A 81 4.48 -0.76 12.54
CA ILE A 81 5.12 -1.52 11.45
C ILE A 81 5.77 -0.56 10.46
N LEU A 82 7.05 -0.79 10.19
CA LEU A 82 7.86 -0.03 9.24
C LEU A 82 8.67 -0.96 8.34
N ASP A 83 8.54 -0.80 7.04
CA ASP A 83 9.43 -1.44 6.07
C ASP A 83 10.79 -0.74 6.04
N ALA A 84 11.84 -1.45 5.62
CA ALA A 84 13.23 -1.03 5.72
C ALA A 84 13.57 0.29 5.01
N ASP A 85 12.80 0.69 4.01
CA ASP A 85 12.99 1.89 3.20
C ASP A 85 12.28 3.14 3.75
N PHE A 86 11.54 3.01 4.87
CA PHE A 86 10.82 4.12 5.51
C PHE A 86 11.70 4.89 6.50
N VAL A 87 11.41 6.19 6.66
CA VAL A 87 12.12 7.07 7.59
C VAL A 87 11.07 7.85 8.40
N PRO A 88 10.67 7.36 9.60
CA PRO A 88 9.67 8.04 10.41
C PRO A 88 10.23 9.36 11.00
N PRO A 89 9.41 10.43 11.07
CA PRO A 89 9.75 11.61 11.85
C PRO A 89 9.89 11.27 13.34
N SER A 90 10.83 11.90 14.05
CA SER A 90 11.09 11.60 15.47
C SER A 90 9.87 11.74 16.37
N ASN A 91 8.97 12.67 16.10
CA ASN A 91 7.78 12.95 16.93
C ASN A 91 6.53 12.12 16.52
N ILE A 92 6.68 11.10 15.68
CA ILE A 92 5.53 10.37 15.12
C ILE A 92 4.70 9.66 16.20
N LEU A 93 5.34 9.01 17.17
CA LEU A 93 4.63 8.33 18.25
C LEU A 93 3.84 9.32 19.12
N ARG A 94 4.41 10.47 19.48
CA ARG A 94 3.68 11.52 20.23
C ARG A 94 2.45 12.05 19.52
N LYS A 95 2.42 11.98 18.18
CA LYS A 95 1.30 12.45 17.37
C LYS A 95 0.25 11.38 17.10
N THR A 96 0.52 10.13 17.44
CA THR A 96 -0.34 9.02 17.01
C THR A 96 -0.85 8.14 18.12
N VAL A 97 -0.10 7.96 19.21
CA VAL A 97 -0.46 7.00 20.27
C VAL A 97 -1.77 7.40 20.98
N ASP A 98 -2.02 8.68 21.20
CA ASP A 98 -3.20 9.16 21.90
C ASP A 98 -4.53 8.84 21.19
N TYR A 99 -4.52 8.57 19.88
CA TYR A 99 -5.72 8.10 19.18
C TYR A 99 -6.22 6.75 19.70
N PHE A 100 -5.33 5.93 20.27
CA PHE A 100 -5.67 4.61 20.82
C PHE A 100 -6.31 4.66 22.20
N THR A 101 -6.56 5.83 22.76
CA THR A 101 -7.49 6.00 23.91
C THR A 101 -8.91 5.60 23.55
N ASP A 102 -9.25 5.63 22.26
CA ASP A 102 -10.47 5.00 21.72
C ASP A 102 -10.28 3.49 21.65
N PRO A 103 -11.00 2.69 22.47
CA PRO A 103 -10.82 1.24 22.50
C PRO A 103 -11.27 0.51 21.25
N GLY A 104 -12.16 1.12 20.45
CA GLY A 104 -12.62 0.54 19.19
C GLY A 104 -11.71 0.84 17.99
N LEU A 105 -10.62 1.57 18.18
CA LEU A 105 -9.67 1.88 17.13
C LEU A 105 -8.59 0.79 17.03
N ALA A 106 -8.53 0.12 15.89
CA ALA A 106 -7.54 -0.93 15.62
C ALA A 106 -6.28 -0.42 14.93
N LEU A 107 -6.40 0.54 14.02
CA LEU A 107 -5.32 0.98 13.16
C LEU A 107 -5.31 2.51 13.03
N VAL A 108 -4.11 3.08 13.17
CA VAL A 108 -3.79 4.43 12.70
C VAL A 108 -2.79 4.30 11.56
N GLN A 109 -3.22 4.64 10.34
CA GLN A 109 -2.40 4.61 9.13
C GLN A 109 -1.92 6.03 8.80
N MET A 110 -0.61 6.22 8.65
CA MET A 110 -0.02 7.47 8.18
C MET A 110 0.21 7.41 6.66
N ARG A 111 0.24 8.58 6.03
CA ARG A 111 0.47 8.70 4.58
C ARG A 111 1.94 8.46 4.23
N TRP A 112 2.19 7.74 3.16
CA TRP A 112 3.53 7.62 2.62
C TRP A 112 3.96 8.92 1.94
N GLY A 113 5.21 9.31 2.16
CA GLY A 113 5.91 10.31 1.37
C GLY A 113 6.96 9.64 0.47
N HIS A 114 7.63 10.44 -0.35
CA HIS A 114 8.57 9.90 -1.34
C HIS A 114 9.91 10.64 -1.25
N LEU A 115 10.95 9.97 -0.72
CA LEU A 115 12.31 10.54 -0.53
C LEU A 115 12.95 10.89 -1.87
N ASN A 116 12.85 10.00 -2.83
CA ASN A 116 13.50 10.09 -4.14
C ASN A 116 12.55 10.53 -5.27
N ARG A 117 11.44 11.24 -4.95
CA ARG A 117 10.43 11.71 -5.92
C ARG A 117 11.02 12.37 -7.15
N LYS A 118 12.07 13.19 -6.98
CA LYS A 118 12.66 14.01 -8.04
C LYS A 118 13.84 13.35 -8.74
N GLN A 119 14.19 12.12 -8.39
CA GLN A 119 15.40 11.46 -8.87
C GLN A 119 15.32 11.08 -10.35
N SER A 120 14.17 10.62 -10.80
CA SER A 120 13.94 10.27 -12.20
C SER A 120 12.51 10.56 -12.64
N LEU A 121 12.24 10.47 -13.96
CA LEU A 121 10.87 10.52 -14.47
C LEU A 121 10.03 9.37 -13.89
N LEU A 122 10.60 8.16 -13.83
CA LEU A 122 9.90 7.00 -13.30
C LEU A 122 9.47 7.19 -11.84
N THR A 123 10.36 7.67 -10.96
CA THR A 123 10.02 7.92 -9.56
C THR A 123 9.00 9.05 -9.42
N ARG A 124 9.03 10.04 -10.29
CA ARG A 124 8.03 11.12 -10.34
C ARG A 124 6.64 10.61 -10.68
N LEU A 125 6.54 9.75 -11.70
CA LEU A 125 5.26 9.15 -12.12
C LEU A 125 4.71 8.21 -11.05
N GLN A 126 5.56 7.38 -10.43
CA GLN A 126 5.16 6.53 -9.30
C GLN A 126 4.63 7.35 -8.11
N ALA A 127 5.34 8.44 -7.77
CA ALA A 127 4.89 9.33 -6.70
C ALA A 127 3.51 9.92 -7.00
N MET A 128 3.26 10.41 -8.21
CA MET A 128 1.95 10.93 -8.61
C MET A 128 0.86 9.84 -8.51
N PHE A 129 1.17 8.62 -8.93
CA PHE A 129 0.25 7.50 -8.87
C PHE A 129 -0.16 7.19 -7.42
N LEU A 130 0.82 7.06 -6.52
CA LEU A 130 0.60 6.81 -5.09
C LEU A 130 -0.07 7.99 -4.37
N ASP A 131 0.28 9.22 -4.72
CA ASP A 131 -0.32 10.43 -4.15
C ASP A 131 -1.86 10.45 -4.35
N GLY A 132 -2.33 10.08 -5.54
CA GLY A 132 -3.76 9.98 -5.83
C GLY A 132 -4.44 8.96 -4.91
N HIS A 133 -3.90 7.76 -4.86
CA HIS A 133 -4.41 6.69 -4.02
C HIS A 133 -4.41 7.07 -2.53
N LEU A 134 -3.26 7.46 -2.00
CA LEU A 134 -3.09 7.71 -0.57
C LEU A 134 -3.85 8.95 -0.10
N LEU A 135 -3.84 10.04 -0.90
CA LEU A 135 -4.47 11.28 -0.47
C LEU A 135 -5.99 11.29 -0.68
N LEU A 136 -6.46 10.81 -1.83
CA LEU A 136 -7.88 10.90 -2.17
C LEU A 136 -8.65 9.65 -1.76
N GLU A 137 -8.24 8.47 -2.22
CA GLU A 137 -9.01 7.24 -1.98
C GLU A 137 -9.00 6.84 -0.51
N GLN A 138 -7.83 6.76 0.14
CA GLN A 138 -7.75 6.39 1.56
C GLN A 138 -8.47 7.40 2.45
N THR A 139 -8.31 8.70 2.17
CA THR A 139 -9.01 9.76 2.92
C THR A 139 -10.52 9.66 2.72
N ALA A 140 -10.98 9.47 1.49
CA ALA A 140 -12.42 9.37 1.19
C ALA A 140 -13.04 8.15 1.86
N ARG A 141 -12.41 6.97 1.80
CA ARG A 141 -12.88 5.76 2.47
C ARG A 141 -12.96 5.95 3.98
N CYS A 142 -11.88 6.47 4.60
CA CYS A 142 -11.84 6.72 6.03
C CYS A 142 -12.97 7.65 6.49
N HIS A 143 -13.13 8.83 5.86
CA HIS A 143 -14.13 9.82 6.28
C HIS A 143 -15.57 9.42 5.95
N SER A 144 -15.77 8.57 4.97
CA SER A 144 -17.11 8.09 4.60
C SER A 144 -17.53 6.80 5.30
N GLY A 145 -16.70 6.28 6.24
CA GLY A 145 -16.98 5.04 6.96
C GLY A 145 -16.94 3.80 6.05
N ARG A 146 -16.12 3.81 5.00
CA ARG A 146 -15.88 2.68 4.12
C ARG A 146 -14.65 1.91 4.61
N PHE A 147 -14.59 0.64 4.23
CA PHE A 147 -13.41 -0.16 4.53
C PHE A 147 -12.21 0.31 3.70
N PHE A 148 -11.08 0.43 4.36
CA PHE A 148 -9.81 0.70 3.67
C PHE A 148 -8.69 -0.18 4.26
N ASN A 149 -7.59 -0.31 3.54
CA ASN A 149 -6.52 -1.20 3.93
C ASN A 149 -5.38 -0.47 4.65
N PHE A 150 -4.77 -1.17 5.58
CA PHE A 150 -3.39 -0.96 5.95
C PHE A 150 -2.50 -1.18 4.73
N ASN A 151 -1.56 -0.32 4.49
CA ASN A 151 -0.70 -0.39 3.29
C ASN A 151 0.59 -1.21 3.54
N GLY A 152 0.56 -2.15 4.48
CA GLY A 152 1.69 -3.00 4.83
C GLY A 152 2.72 -2.34 5.75
N THR A 153 2.74 -1.02 5.84
CA THR A 153 3.77 -0.25 6.56
C THR A 153 3.25 1.14 6.93
N ALA A 154 4.02 1.88 7.75
CA ALA A 154 3.69 3.23 8.20
C ALA A 154 2.32 3.29 8.93
N GLY A 155 2.02 2.28 9.73
CA GLY A 155 0.80 2.21 10.52
C GLY A 155 1.03 1.58 11.88
N ILE A 156 0.22 2.02 12.85
CA ILE A 156 0.22 1.49 14.20
C ILE A 156 -1.05 0.68 14.40
N TRP A 157 -0.89 -0.57 14.79
CA TRP A 157 -1.96 -1.49 15.09
C TRP A 157 -2.15 -1.69 16.60
N ARG A 158 -3.39 -1.84 17.02
CA ARG A 158 -3.72 -2.43 18.32
C ARG A 158 -3.52 -3.94 18.23
N ARG A 159 -2.71 -4.51 19.12
CA ARG A 159 -2.44 -5.98 19.19
C ARG A 159 -3.73 -6.79 19.30
N GLU A 160 -4.64 -6.38 20.20
CA GLU A 160 -5.93 -7.03 20.40
C GLU A 160 -6.73 -7.17 19.09
N ALA A 161 -6.73 -6.14 18.26
CA ALA A 161 -7.44 -6.18 16.98
C ALA A 161 -6.83 -7.17 15.98
N ILE A 162 -5.49 -7.30 15.96
CA ILE A 162 -4.81 -8.30 15.14
C ILE A 162 -5.20 -9.71 15.62
N VAL A 163 -5.16 -9.96 16.93
CA VAL A 163 -5.49 -11.26 17.52
C VAL A 163 -6.97 -11.61 17.28
N ASP A 164 -7.90 -10.67 17.55
CA ASP A 164 -9.33 -10.88 17.31
C ASP A 164 -9.65 -11.15 15.84
N ALA A 165 -8.92 -10.50 14.92
CA ALA A 165 -9.06 -10.76 13.48
C ALA A 165 -8.46 -12.11 13.03
N GLY A 166 -7.83 -12.88 13.94
CA GLY A 166 -7.23 -14.19 13.68
C GLY A 166 -5.73 -14.15 13.32
N GLY A 167 -5.04 -13.03 13.58
CA GLY A 167 -3.59 -12.89 13.35
C GLY A 167 -3.21 -12.65 11.89
N TRP A 168 -1.92 -12.71 11.63
CA TRP A 168 -1.35 -12.61 10.28
C TRP A 168 -1.53 -13.92 9.51
N HIS A 169 -2.00 -13.84 8.27
CA HIS A 169 -2.12 -14.99 7.37
C HIS A 169 -1.18 -14.81 6.18
N ASP A 170 -0.58 -15.89 5.73
CA ASP A 170 0.37 -15.96 4.61
C ASP A 170 -0.20 -16.60 3.34
N ASP A 171 -1.50 -16.90 3.35
CA ASP A 171 -2.22 -17.52 2.23
C ASP A 171 -2.53 -16.54 1.07
N THR A 172 -2.19 -15.25 1.24
CA THR A 172 -2.24 -14.21 0.21
C THR A 172 -0.93 -13.40 0.20
N LEU A 173 -0.55 -12.84 -0.94
CA LEU A 173 0.64 -11.98 -1.07
C LEU A 173 0.43 -10.56 -0.53
N THR A 174 -0.76 -10.24 -0.04
CA THR A 174 -1.13 -8.97 0.60
C THR A 174 -1.76 -9.26 1.96
N GLU A 175 -0.92 -9.70 2.89
CA GLU A 175 -1.28 -9.99 4.28
C GLU A 175 -1.93 -8.80 4.98
N ASP A 176 -1.53 -7.60 4.57
CA ASP A 176 -2.01 -6.32 5.05
C ASP A 176 -3.47 -6.05 4.65
N LEU A 177 -3.81 -6.26 3.38
CA LEU A 177 -5.16 -6.11 2.87
C LEU A 177 -6.10 -7.17 3.49
N ASP A 178 -5.63 -8.42 3.59
CA ASP A 178 -6.38 -9.52 4.20
C ASP A 178 -6.73 -9.23 5.67
N LEU A 179 -5.73 -8.90 6.49
CA LEU A 179 -5.93 -8.56 7.89
C LEU A 179 -6.83 -7.33 8.05
N SER A 180 -6.66 -6.32 7.21
CA SER A 180 -7.45 -5.09 7.25
C SER A 180 -8.93 -5.34 7.09
N TYR A 181 -9.31 -6.16 6.12
CA TYR A 181 -10.70 -6.51 5.92
C TYR A 181 -11.26 -7.41 7.03
N ARG A 182 -10.47 -8.39 7.50
CA ARG A 182 -10.89 -9.27 8.61
C ARG A 182 -11.16 -8.48 9.89
N ALA A 183 -10.30 -7.51 10.22
CA ALA A 183 -10.48 -6.67 11.39
C ALA A 183 -11.73 -5.77 11.27
N GLN A 184 -11.94 -5.11 10.13
CA GLN A 184 -13.10 -4.25 9.93
C GLN A 184 -14.42 -5.04 9.86
N LEU A 185 -14.40 -6.27 9.35
CA LEU A 185 -15.55 -7.18 9.41
C LEU A 185 -15.92 -7.60 10.85
N LYS A 186 -14.98 -7.54 11.79
CA LYS A 186 -15.20 -7.72 13.23
C LYS A 186 -15.71 -6.45 13.92
N GLY A 187 -15.83 -5.35 13.21
CA GLY A 187 -16.30 -4.07 13.74
C GLY A 187 -15.19 -3.11 14.19
N TRP A 188 -13.93 -3.48 14.03
CA TRP A 188 -12.82 -2.59 14.34
C TRP A 188 -12.78 -1.39 13.41
N ARG A 189 -12.46 -0.21 13.97
CA ARG A 189 -12.34 1.04 13.21
C ARG A 189 -10.89 1.34 12.87
N PHE A 190 -10.70 1.97 11.71
CA PHE A 190 -9.41 2.42 11.22
C PHE A 190 -9.41 3.94 11.05
N LEU A 191 -8.27 4.56 11.26
CA LEU A 191 -8.06 5.99 11.08
C LEU A 191 -6.90 6.23 10.10
N PHE A 192 -7.15 7.04 9.08
CA PHE A 192 -6.12 7.49 8.15
C PHE A 192 -5.76 8.96 8.44
N LEU A 193 -4.45 9.24 8.57
CA LEU A 193 -3.92 10.57 8.87
C LEU A 193 -3.13 11.12 7.67
N PRO A 194 -3.79 11.81 6.71
CA PRO A 194 -3.16 12.27 5.47
C PRO A 194 -2.06 13.32 5.68
N ASN A 195 -2.10 14.05 6.79
CA ASN A 195 -1.15 15.11 7.09
C ASN A 195 0.09 14.61 7.86
N LEU A 196 0.05 13.42 8.44
CA LEU A 196 1.21 12.77 9.04
C LEU A 196 1.88 11.89 7.97
N VAL A 197 3.10 12.29 7.60
CA VAL A 197 3.81 11.70 6.47
C VAL A 197 5.03 10.93 6.95
N ILE A 198 5.17 9.69 6.50
CA ILE A 198 6.38 8.90 6.69
C ILE A 198 6.98 8.66 5.30
N PRO A 199 8.10 9.30 4.97
CA PRO A 199 8.71 9.18 3.65
C PRO A 199 9.42 7.84 3.48
N ALA A 200 9.34 7.31 2.23
CA ALA A 200 9.97 6.06 1.80
C ALA A 200 10.63 6.23 0.43
N GLU A 201 11.42 5.26 0.03
CA GLU A 201 11.99 5.22 -1.32
C GLU A 201 11.03 4.53 -2.31
N LEU A 202 11.02 5.06 -3.53
CA LEU A 202 10.34 4.43 -4.67
C LEU A 202 11.34 3.60 -5.46
N PRO A 203 10.93 2.48 -6.06
CA PRO A 203 11.77 1.74 -7.00
C PRO A 203 12.34 2.65 -8.10
N GLU A 204 13.66 2.67 -8.23
CA GLU A 204 14.35 3.50 -9.21
C GLU A 204 14.34 2.88 -10.60
N GLU A 205 14.26 1.55 -10.66
CA GLU A 205 14.30 0.79 -11.88
C GLU A 205 12.93 0.22 -12.27
N MET A 206 12.65 0.19 -13.57
CA MET A 206 11.41 -0.36 -14.12
C MET A 206 11.21 -1.84 -13.73
N LYS A 207 12.29 -2.62 -13.60
CA LYS A 207 12.20 -4.03 -13.19
C LYS A 207 11.64 -4.17 -11.78
N GLY A 208 12.18 -3.41 -10.83
CA GLY A 208 11.70 -3.39 -9.44
C GLY A 208 10.23 -2.94 -9.36
N PHE A 209 9.89 -1.86 -10.08
CA PHE A 209 8.51 -1.36 -10.13
C PHE A 209 7.53 -2.40 -10.71
N LYS A 210 7.87 -3.05 -11.83
CA LYS A 210 7.04 -4.11 -12.43
C LYS A 210 6.82 -5.29 -11.47
N THR A 211 7.87 -5.74 -10.80
CA THR A 211 7.79 -6.85 -9.83
C THR A 211 6.88 -6.47 -8.66
N GLN A 212 7.06 -5.28 -8.08
CA GLN A 212 6.23 -4.77 -6.99
C GLN A 212 4.75 -4.68 -7.39
N GLN A 213 4.44 -4.07 -8.54
CA GLN A 213 3.07 -3.89 -9.02
C GLN A 213 2.39 -5.23 -9.34
N LYS A 214 3.10 -6.17 -9.94
CA LYS A 214 2.58 -7.52 -10.21
C LYS A 214 2.26 -8.26 -8.91
N ARG A 215 3.14 -8.17 -7.90
CA ARG A 215 2.92 -8.76 -6.59
C ARG A 215 1.68 -8.18 -5.91
N TRP A 216 1.55 -6.86 -5.88
CA TRP A 216 0.37 -6.19 -5.30
C TRP A 216 -0.91 -6.58 -6.02
N THR A 217 -0.89 -6.59 -7.36
CA THR A 217 -2.04 -7.01 -8.16
C THR A 217 -2.45 -8.46 -7.87
N LYS A 218 -1.48 -9.38 -7.88
CA LYS A 218 -1.73 -10.80 -7.61
C LYS A 218 -2.30 -11.00 -6.19
N GLY A 219 -1.67 -10.42 -5.18
CA GLY A 219 -2.12 -10.50 -3.79
C GLY A 219 -3.52 -9.92 -3.58
N SER A 220 -3.79 -8.78 -4.20
CA SER A 220 -5.10 -8.12 -4.14
C SER A 220 -6.22 -9.01 -4.70
N ILE A 221 -5.98 -9.70 -5.82
CA ILE A 221 -6.96 -10.66 -6.38
C ILE A 221 -7.11 -11.89 -5.49
N GLN A 222 -6.02 -12.43 -4.93
CA GLN A 222 -6.09 -13.53 -3.96
C GLN A 222 -6.94 -13.13 -2.75
N THR A 223 -6.72 -11.95 -2.20
CA THR A 223 -7.51 -11.42 -1.08
C THR A 223 -8.95 -11.16 -1.51
N CYS A 224 -9.20 -10.66 -2.71
CA CYS A 224 -10.55 -10.51 -3.25
C CYS A 224 -11.32 -11.84 -3.23
N LEU A 225 -10.73 -12.90 -3.77
CA LEU A 225 -11.36 -14.23 -3.82
C LEU A 225 -11.65 -14.79 -2.41
N LYS A 226 -10.79 -14.51 -1.44
CA LYS A 226 -10.92 -14.97 -0.05
C LYS A 226 -11.94 -14.17 0.75
N ILE A 227 -11.94 -12.85 0.60
CA ILE A 227 -12.62 -11.91 1.49
C ILE A 227 -13.97 -11.46 0.95
N LEU A 228 -14.13 -11.30 -0.35
CA LEU A 228 -15.36 -10.75 -0.93
C LEU A 228 -16.64 -11.54 -0.56
N PRO A 229 -16.65 -12.88 -0.54
CA PRO A 229 -17.81 -13.62 -0.05
C PRO A 229 -18.18 -13.24 1.38
N ARG A 230 -17.19 -13.13 2.27
CA ARG A 230 -17.41 -12.76 3.69
C ARG A 230 -17.97 -11.34 3.83
N VAL A 231 -17.58 -10.40 2.96
CA VAL A 231 -18.14 -9.03 2.93
C VAL A 231 -19.63 -9.08 2.60
N TRP A 232 -20.03 -9.91 1.64
CA TRP A 232 -21.44 -10.04 1.26
C TRP A 232 -22.29 -10.75 2.31
N GLU A 233 -21.73 -11.68 3.05
CA GLU A 233 -22.38 -12.38 4.18
C GLU A 233 -22.49 -11.49 5.43
N ALA A 234 -21.61 -10.51 5.59
CA ALA A 234 -21.55 -9.69 6.80
C ALA A 234 -22.76 -8.76 6.95
N SER A 235 -23.11 -8.44 8.20
CA SER A 235 -24.18 -7.50 8.55
C SER A 235 -23.68 -6.04 8.51
N VAL A 236 -23.18 -5.60 7.34
CA VAL A 236 -22.71 -4.22 7.11
C VAL A 236 -23.61 -3.53 6.08
N PRO A 237 -23.66 -2.17 6.07
CA PRO A 237 -24.47 -1.43 5.11
C PRO A 237 -24.16 -1.79 3.65
N LEU A 238 -25.20 -1.81 2.79
CA LEU A 238 -25.04 -2.14 1.36
C LEU A 238 -23.98 -1.28 0.68
N ILE A 239 -23.92 -0.01 1.01
CA ILE A 239 -22.94 0.90 0.41
C ILE A 239 -21.49 0.53 0.78
N VAL A 240 -21.25 -0.06 1.97
CA VAL A 240 -19.95 -0.61 2.36
C VAL A 240 -19.64 -1.85 1.52
N LYS A 241 -20.62 -2.74 1.30
CA LYS A 241 -20.46 -3.93 0.45
C LYS A 241 -20.13 -3.56 -0.99
N LEU A 242 -20.84 -2.59 -1.56
CA LEU A 242 -20.61 -2.13 -2.93
C LEU A 242 -19.22 -1.49 -3.10
N GLU A 243 -18.82 -0.62 -2.16
CA GLU A 243 -17.50 -0.01 -2.21
C GLU A 243 -16.38 -1.04 -1.99
N ALA A 244 -16.52 -1.94 -1.02
CA ALA A 244 -15.59 -3.04 -0.80
C ALA A 244 -15.46 -3.95 -2.04
N THR A 245 -16.56 -4.20 -2.75
CA THR A 245 -16.55 -4.92 -4.02
C THR A 245 -15.72 -4.15 -5.06
N ALA A 246 -15.99 -2.86 -5.26
CA ALA A 246 -15.24 -2.02 -6.19
C ALA A 246 -13.74 -1.98 -5.84
N HIS A 247 -13.42 -1.84 -4.55
CA HIS A 247 -12.04 -1.81 -4.05
C HIS A 247 -11.31 -3.14 -4.32
N LEU A 248 -11.87 -4.25 -3.88
CA LEU A 248 -11.26 -5.58 -4.00
C LEU A 248 -11.16 -6.07 -5.46
N THR A 249 -12.10 -5.66 -6.33
CA THR A 249 -12.10 -6.04 -7.75
C THR A 249 -11.37 -5.06 -8.64
N SER A 250 -10.85 -3.94 -8.12
CA SER A 250 -10.25 -2.85 -8.91
C SER A 250 -9.14 -3.32 -9.87
N ASN A 251 -8.35 -4.31 -9.45
CA ASN A 251 -7.25 -4.85 -10.27
C ASN A 251 -7.70 -5.65 -11.50
N PHE A 252 -8.97 -6.07 -11.59
CA PHE A 252 -9.51 -6.62 -12.84
C PHE A 252 -9.54 -5.59 -13.98
N ALA A 253 -9.49 -4.31 -13.67
CA ALA A 253 -9.40 -3.23 -14.66
C ALA A 253 -8.18 -3.40 -15.59
N TYR A 254 -7.09 -4.02 -15.14
CA TYR A 254 -5.94 -4.28 -16.00
C TYR A 254 -6.27 -5.25 -17.15
N LEU A 255 -7.02 -6.32 -16.86
CA LEU A 255 -7.50 -7.25 -17.91
C LEU A 255 -8.44 -6.53 -18.88
N LEU A 256 -9.37 -5.73 -18.35
CA LEU A 256 -10.31 -4.97 -19.19
C LEU A 256 -9.58 -3.95 -20.06
N LEU A 257 -8.53 -3.30 -19.54
CA LEU A 257 -7.72 -2.36 -20.30
C LEU A 257 -6.95 -3.06 -21.43
N VAL A 258 -6.36 -4.22 -21.18
CA VAL A 258 -5.70 -5.02 -22.23
C VAL A 258 -6.72 -5.45 -23.29
N LEU A 259 -7.88 -5.96 -22.87
CA LEU A 259 -8.95 -6.34 -23.78
C LEU A 259 -9.42 -5.15 -24.63
N MET A 260 -9.61 -3.99 -24.02
CA MET A 260 -9.96 -2.75 -24.72
C MET A 260 -8.92 -2.37 -25.76
N CYS A 261 -7.62 -2.42 -25.43
CA CYS A 261 -6.54 -2.13 -26.37
C CYS A 261 -6.58 -3.10 -27.58
N VAL A 262 -6.82 -4.39 -27.34
CA VAL A 262 -6.92 -5.40 -28.40
C VAL A 262 -8.14 -5.16 -29.29
N LEU A 263 -9.30 -4.86 -28.72
CA LEU A 263 -10.54 -4.61 -29.45
C LEU A 263 -10.54 -3.27 -30.21
N THR A 264 -9.77 -2.29 -29.75
CA THR A 264 -9.61 -1.01 -30.45
C THR A 264 -8.90 -1.17 -31.79
N LEU A 265 -8.00 -2.14 -31.94
CA LEU A 265 -7.25 -2.34 -33.19
C LEU A 265 -8.15 -2.69 -34.39
N PRO A 266 -9.07 -3.69 -34.33
CA PRO A 266 -10.03 -3.94 -35.42
C PRO A 266 -10.95 -2.74 -35.68
N HIS A 267 -11.37 -2.02 -34.64
CA HIS A 267 -12.16 -0.82 -34.78
C HIS A 267 -11.43 0.29 -35.54
N ALA A 268 -10.14 0.49 -35.24
CA ALA A 268 -9.31 1.50 -35.93
C ALA A 268 -9.00 1.14 -37.37
N LEU A 269 -8.94 -0.17 -37.72
CA LEU A 269 -8.67 -0.68 -39.07
C LEU A 269 -9.94 -0.91 -39.90
N GLY A 270 -11.11 -0.86 -39.24
CA GLY A 270 -12.41 -1.09 -39.86
C GLY A 270 -12.93 0.10 -40.68
N PRO A 271 -14.15 0.01 -41.25
CA PRO A 271 -14.78 1.10 -41.95
C PRO A 271 -14.90 2.32 -41.06
N LYS A 272 -14.66 3.51 -41.61
CA LYS A 272 -14.81 4.75 -40.87
C LYS A 272 -16.24 4.91 -40.35
N GLN A 273 -16.36 5.09 -39.04
CA GLN A 273 -17.63 5.39 -38.40
C GLN A 273 -18.19 6.73 -38.87
N SER A 274 -19.50 6.91 -38.79
CA SER A 274 -20.09 8.20 -39.11
C SER A 274 -19.62 9.28 -38.13
N ALA A 275 -19.49 10.52 -38.58
CA ALA A 275 -19.13 11.64 -37.73
C ALA A 275 -20.09 11.80 -36.53
N ILE A 276 -21.39 11.46 -36.74
CA ILE A 276 -22.41 11.48 -35.69
C ILE A 276 -22.07 10.44 -34.60
N TYR A 277 -21.67 9.23 -34.97
CA TYR A 277 -21.29 8.20 -34.01
C TYR A 277 -20.08 8.65 -33.19
N SER A 278 -19.03 9.14 -33.84
CA SER A 278 -17.84 9.63 -33.14
C SER A 278 -18.14 10.82 -32.22
N LEU A 279 -19.07 11.71 -32.61
CA LEU A 279 -19.48 12.82 -31.78
C LEU A 279 -20.33 12.41 -30.57
N LEU A 280 -21.25 11.45 -30.76
CA LEU A 280 -22.21 11.07 -29.71
C LEU A 280 -21.75 9.94 -28.81
N VAL A 281 -20.79 9.12 -29.27
CA VAL A 281 -20.29 7.93 -28.53
C VAL A 281 -18.83 8.08 -28.18
N ASP A 282 -17.93 8.20 -29.16
CA ASP A 282 -16.49 8.18 -28.92
C ASP A 282 -16.02 9.39 -28.10
N LEU A 283 -16.45 10.61 -28.50
CA LEU A 283 -16.05 11.84 -27.85
C LEU A 283 -16.52 11.94 -26.39
N PRO A 284 -17.78 11.65 -26.03
CA PRO A 284 -18.22 11.65 -24.62
C PRO A 284 -17.46 10.62 -23.78
N ILE A 285 -17.25 9.39 -24.27
CA ILE A 285 -16.48 8.37 -23.54
C ILE A 285 -15.05 8.87 -23.29
N PHE A 286 -14.39 9.38 -24.33
CA PHE A 286 -13.04 9.93 -24.21
C PHE A 286 -12.97 11.10 -23.21
N LEU A 287 -13.91 12.03 -23.32
CA LEU A 287 -13.94 13.20 -22.42
C LEU A 287 -14.21 12.78 -20.96
N ILE A 288 -15.21 11.93 -20.71
CA ILE A 288 -15.58 11.50 -19.35
C ILE A 288 -14.38 10.78 -18.71
N THR A 289 -13.77 9.83 -19.40
CA THR A 289 -12.63 9.06 -18.85
C THR A 289 -11.40 9.95 -18.65
N THR A 290 -11.02 10.74 -19.65
CA THR A 290 -9.82 11.60 -19.58
C THR A 290 -9.98 12.70 -18.54
N VAL A 291 -11.14 13.35 -18.48
CA VAL A 291 -11.41 14.43 -17.51
C VAL A 291 -11.47 13.87 -16.09
N SER A 292 -12.10 12.70 -15.88
CA SER A 292 -12.16 12.07 -14.54
C SER A 292 -10.76 11.78 -14.00
N ILE A 293 -9.91 11.15 -14.82
CA ILE A 293 -8.52 10.83 -14.42
C ILE A 293 -7.72 12.13 -14.20
N ALA A 294 -7.86 13.11 -15.11
CA ALA A 294 -7.18 14.38 -14.97
C ALA A 294 -7.59 15.11 -13.67
N LEU A 295 -8.88 15.20 -13.38
CA LEU A 295 -9.39 15.82 -12.16
C LEU A 295 -8.87 15.12 -10.90
N PHE A 296 -8.84 13.78 -10.89
CA PHE A 296 -8.32 13.01 -9.78
C PHE A 296 -6.89 13.41 -9.45
N TYR A 297 -5.99 13.44 -10.43
CA TYR A 297 -4.60 13.82 -10.20
C TYR A 297 -4.41 15.32 -9.97
N ILE A 298 -5.21 16.18 -10.61
CA ILE A 298 -5.19 17.65 -10.38
C ILE A 298 -5.47 17.93 -8.90
N VAL A 299 -6.54 17.36 -8.35
CA VAL A 299 -6.93 17.58 -6.96
C VAL A 299 -5.83 17.10 -6.02
N ALA A 300 -5.26 15.90 -6.24
CA ALA A 300 -4.18 15.36 -5.44
C ALA A 300 -2.93 16.26 -5.50
N GLN A 301 -2.45 16.60 -6.69
CA GLN A 301 -1.24 17.40 -6.85
C GLN A 301 -1.42 18.85 -6.38
N ARG A 302 -2.60 19.45 -6.59
CA ARG A 302 -2.90 20.79 -6.09
C ARG A 302 -2.85 20.86 -4.56
N HIS A 303 -3.33 19.82 -3.88
CA HIS A 303 -3.27 19.73 -2.41
C HIS A 303 -1.82 19.57 -1.92
N LEU A 304 -1.03 18.70 -2.56
CA LEU A 304 0.34 18.40 -2.14
C LEU A 304 1.37 19.45 -2.55
N ASN A 305 1.18 20.09 -3.69
CA ASN A 305 2.09 21.07 -4.26
C ASN A 305 1.33 22.30 -4.81
N PRO A 306 0.73 23.14 -3.93
CA PRO A 306 -0.13 24.25 -4.35
C PRO A 306 0.52 25.23 -5.35
N LYS A 307 1.86 25.38 -5.28
CA LYS A 307 2.61 26.31 -6.15
C LYS A 307 3.11 25.68 -7.45
N GLY A 308 3.23 24.36 -7.51
CA GLY A 308 3.89 23.65 -8.63
C GLY A 308 3.01 22.61 -9.36
N TRP A 309 1.78 22.39 -8.91
CA TRP A 309 0.88 21.35 -9.41
C TRP A 309 0.70 21.36 -10.94
N PHE A 310 0.70 22.55 -11.55
CA PHE A 310 0.52 22.69 -12.99
C PHE A 310 1.65 22.01 -13.80
N LYS A 311 2.90 22.04 -13.28
CA LYS A 311 4.02 21.32 -13.91
C LYS A 311 3.86 19.81 -13.84
N ASP A 312 3.19 19.32 -12.81
CA ASP A 312 2.91 17.88 -12.65
C ASP A 312 1.81 17.41 -13.62
N LEU A 313 0.86 18.31 -14.00
CA LEU A 313 -0.13 18.01 -15.04
C LEU A 313 0.48 17.68 -16.41
N LEU A 314 1.59 18.29 -16.75
CA LEU A 314 2.29 18.01 -18.02
C LEU A 314 2.79 16.56 -18.08
N LEU A 315 2.86 15.87 -16.95
CA LEU A 315 3.22 14.45 -16.85
C LEU A 315 2.04 13.51 -16.97
N LEU A 316 0.78 13.99 -16.97
CA LEU A 316 -0.39 13.11 -17.07
C LEU A 316 -0.38 12.19 -18.30
N PRO A 317 -0.03 12.66 -19.52
CA PRO A 317 0.05 11.74 -20.66
C PRO A 317 1.08 10.61 -20.44
N MET A 318 2.21 10.91 -19.81
CA MET A 318 3.22 9.90 -19.48
C MET A 318 2.75 8.96 -18.38
N LEU A 319 2.01 9.47 -17.38
CA LEU A 319 1.41 8.65 -16.33
C LEU A 319 0.40 7.66 -16.92
N LEU A 320 -0.45 8.11 -17.83
CA LEU A 320 -1.41 7.27 -18.55
C LEU A 320 -0.71 6.22 -19.41
N ALA A 321 0.35 6.62 -20.12
CA ALA A 321 1.16 5.70 -20.92
C ALA A 321 1.84 4.63 -20.04
N LEU A 322 2.38 5.02 -18.87
CA LEU A 322 2.94 4.09 -17.92
C LEU A 322 1.87 3.11 -17.38
N ALA A 323 0.70 3.62 -16.97
CA ALA A 323 -0.41 2.80 -16.49
C ALA A 323 -0.88 1.79 -17.55
N THR A 324 -1.03 2.23 -18.81
CA THR A 324 -1.39 1.37 -19.94
C THR A 324 -0.31 0.33 -20.21
N GLY A 325 0.97 0.72 -20.24
CA GLY A 325 2.10 -0.19 -20.41
C GLY A 325 2.21 -1.24 -19.30
N MET A 326 1.86 -0.85 -18.07
CA MET A 326 1.84 -1.76 -16.91
C MET A 326 0.67 -2.73 -16.94
N SER A 327 -0.40 -2.45 -17.69
CA SER A 327 -1.60 -3.29 -17.70
C SER A 327 -1.32 -4.74 -18.14
N VAL A 328 -0.42 -4.96 -19.10
CA VAL A 328 -0.02 -6.31 -19.53
C VAL A 328 0.69 -7.06 -18.39
N ASN A 329 1.65 -6.40 -17.73
CA ASN A 329 2.36 -6.99 -16.59
C ASN A 329 1.42 -7.35 -15.43
N ASN A 330 0.50 -6.46 -15.13
CA ASN A 330 -0.44 -6.62 -14.00
C ASN A 330 -1.55 -7.63 -14.36
N SER A 331 -1.99 -7.70 -15.63
CA SER A 331 -2.92 -8.73 -16.09
C SER A 331 -2.36 -10.15 -15.90
N LEU A 332 -1.06 -10.35 -16.10
CA LEU A 332 -0.42 -11.62 -15.76
C LEU A 332 -0.54 -11.95 -14.28
N GLY A 333 -0.40 -10.94 -13.39
CA GLY A 333 -0.63 -11.10 -11.96
C GLY A 333 -2.06 -11.52 -11.62
N VAL A 334 -3.06 -10.90 -12.29
CA VAL A 334 -4.48 -11.29 -12.15
C VAL A 334 -4.70 -12.74 -12.58
N LEU A 335 -4.21 -13.12 -13.77
CA LEU A 335 -4.36 -14.49 -14.29
C LEU A 335 -3.66 -15.52 -13.41
N GLU A 336 -2.47 -15.20 -12.90
CA GLU A 336 -1.77 -16.09 -11.96
C GLU A 336 -2.56 -16.26 -10.64
N ALA A 337 -3.20 -15.21 -10.14
CA ALA A 337 -4.02 -15.32 -8.93
C ALA A 337 -5.27 -16.20 -9.14
N LEU A 338 -5.87 -16.16 -10.35
CA LEU A 338 -7.05 -16.94 -10.68
C LEU A 338 -6.75 -18.43 -10.93
N PHE A 339 -5.61 -18.72 -11.59
CA PHE A 339 -5.34 -20.08 -12.09
C PHE A 339 -4.21 -20.83 -11.40
N LYS A 340 -3.36 -20.13 -10.61
CA LYS A 340 -2.26 -20.74 -9.85
C LYS A 340 -2.51 -20.62 -8.37
N LYS A 341 -2.79 -21.73 -7.69
CA LYS A 341 -2.82 -21.78 -6.21
C LYS A 341 -1.39 -21.68 -5.69
N GLY A 342 -1.13 -20.71 -4.83
CA GLY A 342 0.17 -20.46 -4.23
C GLY A 342 1.02 -19.44 -5.01
N GLY A 343 1.93 -18.78 -4.34
CA GLY A 343 2.87 -17.85 -4.94
C GLY A 343 4.02 -17.65 -3.97
N GLU A 344 5.24 -18.01 -4.40
CA GLU A 344 6.45 -17.65 -3.68
C GLU A 344 6.68 -16.14 -3.79
N PHE A 345 7.18 -15.59 -2.69
CA PHE A 345 7.68 -14.22 -2.62
C PHE A 345 9.02 -14.17 -3.38
N THR A 346 8.99 -13.88 -4.67
CA THR A 346 10.20 -13.73 -5.50
C THR A 346 10.52 -12.26 -5.71
#